data_470365e7a5b975d19711fa58353285f0
#
_entry.id   470365e7a5b975d19711fa58353285f0
#
_cell.length_a   1.000
_cell.length_b   1.000
_cell.length_c   1.000
_cell.angle_alpha   90.00
_cell.angle_beta   90.00
_cell.angle_gamma   90.00
#
_symmetry.space_group_name_H-M   'P 1'
#
loop_
_entity.id
_entity.type
_entity.pdbx_description
1 polymer ?
#
loop_
_entity_poly.entity_id
_entity_poly.type
_entity_poly.pdbx_seq_one_letter_code
_entity_poly.pdbx_strand_id
1 'polypeptide(L)' 'MNNKPEIAIIESNTLTCLGLKSILEEIIPMATIRTFHSFNELM' A
#
# COMPACT_ATOMS: atom_id res chain seq x y z
N MET A 1 -4.10 -21.26 -8.76
CA MET A 1 -3.10 -20.23 -8.60
C MET A 1 -3.66 -19.03 -7.85
N ASN A 2 -3.01 -18.63 -6.78
CA ASN A 2 -3.52 -17.55 -5.95
C ASN A 2 -2.86 -16.24 -6.31
N ASN A 3 -3.50 -15.50 -7.18
CA ASN A 3 -3.01 -14.18 -7.55
C ASN A 3 -3.69 -13.16 -6.67
N LYS A 4 -3.00 -12.79 -5.60
CA LYS A 4 -3.50 -11.73 -4.75
C LYS A 4 -3.18 -10.39 -5.39
N PRO A 5 -4.12 -9.45 -5.37
CA PRO A 5 -3.83 -8.11 -5.86
C PRO A 5 -2.76 -7.47 -4.98
N GLU A 6 -1.82 -6.78 -5.63
CA GLU A 6 -0.80 -6.01 -4.92
C GLU A 6 -1.04 -4.55 -5.20
N ILE A 7 -1.03 -3.77 -4.13
CA ILE A 7 -1.23 -2.32 -4.24
C ILE A 7 -0.01 -1.64 -3.64
N ALA A 8 0.60 -0.75 -4.40
CA ALA A 8 1.73 0.02 -3.93
C ALA A 8 1.28 1.45 -3.64
N ILE A 9 1.57 1.93 -2.44
CA ILE A 9 1.27 3.29 -2.05
C ILE A 9 2.59 4.04 -2.00
N ILE A 10 2.69 5.11 -2.77
CA ILE A 10 3.87 5.96 -2.77
C ILE A 10 3.46 7.30 -2.18
N GLU A 11 3.89 7.55 -0.97
CA GLU A 11 3.48 8.74 -0.23
C GLU A 11 4.58 9.17 0.73
N SER A 12 5.00 10.42 0.63
CA SER A 12 6.07 10.94 1.48
C SER A 12 5.62 11.20 2.92
N ASN A 13 4.32 11.40 3.12
CA ASN A 13 3.78 11.66 4.46
C ASN A 13 3.42 10.34 5.13
N THR A 14 4.12 10.03 6.22
CA THR A 14 3.94 8.76 6.91
C THR A 14 2.51 8.58 7.44
N LEU A 15 1.95 9.65 7.99
CA LEU A 15 0.61 9.56 8.55
C LEU A 15 -0.43 9.29 7.47
N THR A 16 -0.31 9.97 6.34
CA THR A 16 -1.19 9.75 5.20
C THR A 16 -1.05 8.32 4.68
N CYS A 17 0.19 7.84 4.62
CA CYS A 17 0.48 6.47 4.16
C CYS A 17 -0.19 5.44 5.04
N LEU A 18 -0.08 5.60 6.35
CA LEU A 18 -0.72 4.68 7.30
C LEU A 18 -2.24 4.71 7.19
N GLY A 19 -2.80 5.90 7.01
CA GLY A 19 -4.24 6.04 6.85
C GLY A 19 -4.75 5.35 5.60
N LEU A 20 -4.07 5.56 4.48
CA LEU A 20 -4.44 4.93 3.23
C LEU A 20 -4.33 3.41 3.32
N LYS A 21 -3.25 2.93 3.91
CA LYS A 21 -3.06 1.50 4.06
C LYS A 21 -4.19 0.88 4.88
N SER A 22 -4.55 1.53 5.98
CA SER A 22 -5.61 1.05 6.84
C SER A 22 -6.94 0.96 6.11
N ILE A 23 -7.27 2.01 5.35
CA ILE A 23 -8.51 2.05 4.59
C ILE A 23 -8.54 0.94 3.54
N LEU A 24 -7.44 0.79 2.81
CA LEU A 24 -7.37 -0.22 1.76
C LEU A 24 -7.45 -1.64 2.30
N GLU A 25 -6.87 -1.86 3.47
CA GLU A 25 -6.94 -3.18 4.10
C GLU A 25 -8.36 -3.54 4.51
N GLU A 26 -9.18 -2.55 4.82
CA GLU A 26 -10.58 -2.80 5.13
C GLU A 26 -11.41 -3.08 3.88
N ILE A 27 -11.14 -2.32 2.80
CA ILE A 27 -11.92 -2.43 1.57
C ILE A 27 -11.53 -3.67 0.80
N ILE A 28 -10.23 -3.96 0.75
CA ILE A 28 -9.69 -5.07 -0.04
C ILE A 28 -8.81 -5.93 0.86
N PRO A 29 -9.41 -6.69 1.78
CA PRO A 29 -8.62 -7.43 2.78
C PRO A 29 -7.73 -8.51 2.19
N MET A 30 -8.01 -8.98 0.97
CA MET A 30 -7.19 -9.99 0.33
C MET A 30 -5.97 -9.39 -0.38
N ALA A 31 -5.88 -8.07 -0.49
CA ALA A 31 -4.77 -7.44 -1.19
C ALA A 31 -3.53 -7.34 -0.31
N THR A 32 -2.37 -7.38 -0.95
CA THR A 32 -1.12 -7.07 -0.28
C THR A 32 -0.82 -5.60 -0.49
N ILE A 33 -0.70 -4.86 0.61
CA ILE A 33 -0.46 -3.42 0.55
C ILE A 33 1.00 -3.16 0.89
N ARG A 34 1.72 -2.53 -0.02
CA ARG A 34 3.10 -2.13 0.19
C ARG A 34 3.19 -0.61 0.20
N THR A 35 3.97 -0.08 1.11
CA THR A 35 4.10 1.36 1.25
C THR A 35 5.53 1.79 0.99
N PHE A 36 5.69 2.89 0.27
CA PHE A 36 6.98 3.46 -0.07
C PHE A 36 6.92 4.96 0.12
N HIS A 37 8.02 5.55 0.55
CA HIS A 37 8.08 7.00 0.75
C HIS A 37 8.44 7.76 -0.52
N SER A 38 9.01 7.05 -1.48
CA SER A 38 9.41 7.68 -2.75
C SER A 38 9.54 6.60 -3.82
N PHE A 39 9.60 7.03 -5.07
CA PHE A 39 9.84 6.12 -6.18
C PHE A 39 11.17 5.39 -6.06
N ASN A 40 12.15 6.04 -5.45
CA ASN A 40 13.46 5.41 -5.30
C ASN A 40 13.38 4.15 -4.45
N GLU A 41 12.51 4.13 -3.47
CA GLU A 41 12.33 2.94 -2.64
C GLU A 41 11.63 1.83 -3.40
N LEU A 42 10.76 2.19 -4.32
CA LEU A 42 10.03 1.22 -5.13
C LEU A 42 10.95 0.51 -6.10
N MET A 43 11.89 1.24 -6.65
CA MET A 43 12.85 0.72 -7.60
C MET A 43 14.02 0.09 -6.89
#